data_5abb9477bb1c28af0bed65d910986351
#
_entry.id   5abb9477bb1c28af0bed65d910986351
#
_cell.length_a   1.000
_cell.length_b   1.000
_cell.length_c   1.000
_cell.angle_alpha   90.00
_cell.angle_beta   90.00
_cell.angle_gamma   90.00
#
_symmetry.space_group_name_H-M   'P 1'
#
loop_
_entity.id
_entity.type
_entity.pdbx_description
1 polymer ?
#
loop_
_entity_poly.entity_id
_entity_poly.type
_entity_poly.pdbx_seq_one_letter_code
_entity_poly.pdbx_strand_id
1 'polypeptide(L)'
;FHILKSLFPKCTFTIMGDVTQNIYYDTGMNDWEALRKEVFLPEKDRFYLLAKSYRNTVEISEFAGRVLKKCSFKTYDIEPIIRHGKEVEIVQCENENQMVRDTVSIIKSIQKEGYDTIAVICRTVEETRKVQSLLKPYVAMELPEQTMEEMTFTSGVMVLPIHMTKGLEFDAVLLWNPD
;
A
#
# COMPACT_ATOMS: atom_id res chain seq x y z
N PHE A 1 13.99 -7.75 19.14
CA PHE A 1 13.73 -9.18 19.37
C PHE A 1 14.57 -9.73 20.50
N HIS A 2 15.90 -9.55 20.47
CA HIS A 2 16.81 -10.02 21.53
C HIS A 2 16.39 -9.50 22.91
N ILE A 3 16.00 -8.23 23.02
CA ILE A 3 15.51 -7.64 24.25
C ILE A 3 14.25 -8.38 24.77
N LEU A 4 13.29 -8.63 23.89
CA LEU A 4 12.07 -9.35 24.28
C LEU A 4 12.35 -10.79 24.72
N LYS A 5 13.21 -11.51 24.02
CA LYS A 5 13.65 -12.86 24.42
C LYS A 5 14.38 -12.87 25.77
N SER A 6 15.19 -11.83 26.02
CA SER A 6 15.90 -11.71 27.31
C SER A 6 14.96 -11.40 28.46
N LEU A 7 13.97 -10.54 28.24
CA LEU A 7 12.99 -10.18 29.26
C LEU A 7 11.98 -11.31 29.52
N PHE A 8 11.65 -12.10 28.50
CA PHE A 8 10.63 -13.15 28.57
C PHE A 8 11.15 -14.52 28.09
N PRO A 9 12.16 -15.11 28.76
CA PRO A 9 12.85 -16.29 28.24
C PRO A 9 11.99 -17.58 28.19
N LYS A 10 10.86 -17.59 28.89
CA LYS A 10 9.92 -18.73 28.94
C LYS A 10 8.70 -18.54 28.04
N CYS A 11 8.57 -17.40 27.35
CA CYS A 11 7.42 -17.10 26.51
C CYS A 11 7.61 -17.69 25.11
N THR A 12 6.49 -18.09 24.52
CA THR A 12 6.38 -18.35 23.07
C THR A 12 5.99 -17.07 22.38
N PHE A 13 6.68 -16.75 21.29
CA PHE A 13 6.42 -15.57 20.49
C PHE A 13 5.82 -15.96 19.15
N THR A 14 4.73 -15.33 18.78
CA THR A 14 4.21 -15.34 17.41
C THR A 14 4.52 -13.99 16.78
N ILE A 15 5.25 -14.01 15.66
CA ILE A 15 5.70 -12.82 14.96
C ILE A 15 5.09 -12.84 13.57
N MET A 16 4.41 -11.77 13.22
CA MET A 16 3.81 -11.61 11.89
C MET A 16 4.28 -10.30 11.27
N GLY A 17 4.46 -10.30 9.97
CA GLY A 17 4.82 -9.10 9.23
C GLY A 17 4.95 -9.37 7.74
N ASP A 18 5.07 -8.29 6.98
CA ASP A 18 5.25 -8.30 5.55
C ASP A 18 6.37 -7.32 5.19
N VAL A 19 7.49 -7.85 4.68
CA VAL A 19 8.66 -7.04 4.30
C VAL A 19 8.39 -6.19 3.07
N THR A 20 7.45 -6.57 2.23
CA THR A 20 7.08 -5.80 1.03
C THR A 20 6.30 -4.52 1.37
N GLN A 21 5.73 -4.45 2.57
CA GLN A 21 5.02 -3.28 3.09
C GLN A 21 5.91 -2.38 3.96
N ASN A 22 7.23 -2.56 3.89
CA ASN A 22 8.15 -1.70 4.64
C ASN A 22 8.35 -0.37 3.91
N ILE A 23 7.67 0.67 4.38
CA ILE A 23 7.77 2.05 3.87
C ILE A 23 9.00 2.79 4.40
N TYR A 24 9.69 2.25 5.40
CA TYR A 24 10.93 2.78 5.99
C TYR A 24 12.10 1.83 5.69
N TYR A 25 12.47 1.75 4.41
CA TYR A 25 13.44 0.80 3.89
C TYR A 25 14.78 0.81 4.65
N ASP A 26 15.27 2.00 5.01
CA ASP A 26 16.58 2.18 5.64
C ASP A 26 16.61 1.77 7.13
N THR A 27 15.46 1.68 7.78
CA THR A 27 15.38 1.43 9.23
C THR A 27 14.58 0.19 9.61
N GLY A 28 13.83 -0.37 8.67
CA GLY A 28 12.98 -1.52 8.88
C GLY A 28 13.66 -2.85 8.58
N MET A 29 12.98 -3.93 8.94
CA MET A 29 13.40 -5.27 8.59
C MET A 29 13.00 -5.58 7.15
N ASN A 30 13.99 -5.87 6.31
CA ASN A 30 13.80 -6.14 4.88
C ASN A 30 14.03 -7.60 4.51
N ASP A 31 14.50 -8.44 5.45
CA ASP A 31 14.80 -9.83 5.21
C ASP A 31 14.41 -10.73 6.40
N TRP A 32 13.39 -11.56 6.20
CA TRP A 32 12.99 -12.58 7.17
C TRP A 32 14.03 -13.66 7.39
N GLU A 33 14.83 -14.01 6.38
CA GLU A 33 15.87 -15.03 6.49
C GLU A 33 17.01 -14.58 7.41
N ALA A 34 17.36 -13.28 7.38
CA ALA A 34 18.32 -12.70 8.30
C ALA A 34 17.81 -12.81 9.75
N LEU A 35 16.56 -12.42 10.00
CA LEU A 35 15.94 -12.54 11.32
C LEU A 35 15.88 -14.00 11.80
N ARG A 36 15.54 -14.93 10.90
CA ARG A 36 15.50 -16.37 11.24
C ARG A 36 16.84 -16.88 11.70
N LYS A 37 17.92 -16.53 11.02
CA LYS A 37 19.29 -16.96 11.36
C LYS A 37 19.75 -16.42 12.71
N GLU A 38 19.34 -15.20 13.05
CA GLU A 38 19.82 -14.53 14.26
C GLU A 38 19.02 -14.90 15.51
N VAL A 39 17.71 -15.12 15.37
CA VAL A 39 16.80 -15.17 16.52
C VAL A 39 16.17 -16.53 16.72
N PHE A 40 15.92 -17.27 15.62
CA PHE A 40 15.18 -18.52 15.69
C PHE A 40 16.08 -19.75 15.79
N LEU A 41 15.57 -20.79 16.45
CA LEU A 41 16.18 -22.09 16.58
C LEU A 41 15.40 -23.09 15.71
N PRO A 42 15.98 -23.61 14.61
CA PRO A 42 15.27 -24.47 13.66
C PRO A 42 14.58 -25.67 14.26
N GLU A 43 15.14 -26.21 15.35
CA GLU A 43 14.58 -27.36 16.07
C GLU A 43 13.36 -27.02 16.95
N LYS A 44 13.18 -25.75 17.33
CA LYS A 44 12.11 -25.27 18.23
C LYS A 44 11.09 -24.39 17.55
N ASP A 45 11.53 -23.60 16.58
CA ASP A 45 10.74 -22.55 15.95
C ASP A 45 10.16 -23.01 14.62
N ARG A 46 9.00 -22.46 14.24
CA ARG A 46 8.34 -22.74 12.98
C ARG A 46 8.19 -21.45 12.18
N PHE A 47 8.36 -21.56 10.89
CA PHE A 47 8.12 -20.48 9.94
C PHE A 47 6.98 -20.85 9.02
N TYR A 48 6.02 -19.96 8.89
CA TYR A 48 4.87 -20.13 8.01
C TYR A 48 4.77 -18.95 7.06
N LEU A 49 4.50 -19.23 5.81
CA LEU A 49 4.23 -18.23 4.78
C LEU A 49 2.73 -18.18 4.50
N LEU A 50 2.12 -17.00 4.67
CA LEU A 50 0.75 -16.74 4.23
C LEU A 50 0.81 -16.27 2.78
N ALA A 51 0.82 -17.21 1.84
CA ALA A 51 1.03 -16.93 0.43
C ALA A 51 -0.24 -16.50 -0.32
N LYS A 52 -1.43 -16.64 0.27
CA LYS A 52 -2.70 -16.31 -0.41
C LYS A 52 -3.14 -14.90 -0.09
N SER A 53 -3.38 -14.10 -1.14
CA SER A 53 -3.94 -12.75 -1.02
C SER A 53 -5.41 -12.75 -1.41
N TYR A 54 -6.26 -12.23 -0.52
CA TYR A 54 -7.71 -12.11 -0.71
C TYR A 54 -8.16 -10.69 -1.06
N ARG A 55 -7.25 -9.73 -0.97
CA ARG A 55 -7.55 -8.30 -1.08
C ARG A 55 -7.60 -7.84 -2.55
N ASN A 56 -6.57 -8.15 -3.30
CA ASN A 56 -6.39 -7.63 -4.65
C ASN A 56 -6.97 -8.57 -5.71
N THR A 57 -7.29 -8.02 -6.88
CA THR A 57 -7.59 -8.80 -8.08
C THR A 57 -6.32 -9.41 -8.65
N VAL A 58 -6.49 -10.38 -9.57
CA VAL A 58 -5.38 -11.03 -10.26
C VAL A 58 -4.53 -10.00 -10.99
N GLU A 59 -5.17 -9.07 -11.70
CA GLU A 59 -4.52 -8.04 -12.54
C GLU A 59 -3.65 -7.10 -11.69
N ILE A 60 -4.16 -6.65 -10.53
CA ILE A 60 -3.41 -5.82 -9.58
C ILE A 60 -2.23 -6.60 -9.00
N SER A 61 -2.45 -7.86 -8.62
CA SER A 61 -1.41 -8.71 -8.02
C SER A 61 -0.29 -9.02 -9.01
N GLU A 62 -0.63 -9.31 -10.27
CA GLU A 62 0.35 -9.53 -11.33
C GLU A 62 1.15 -8.28 -11.66
N PHE A 63 0.49 -7.11 -11.73
CA PHE A 63 1.18 -5.84 -11.95
C PHE A 63 2.16 -5.56 -10.80
N ALA A 64 1.71 -5.64 -9.55
CA ALA A 64 2.56 -5.44 -8.38
C ALA A 64 3.71 -6.44 -8.33
N GLY A 65 3.46 -7.70 -8.66
CA GLY A 65 4.49 -8.74 -8.75
C GLY A 65 5.58 -8.43 -9.80
N ARG A 66 5.20 -7.85 -10.96
CA ARG A 66 6.18 -7.38 -11.97
C ARG A 66 7.05 -6.25 -11.45
N VAL A 67 6.48 -5.32 -10.68
CA VAL A 67 7.25 -4.24 -10.04
C VAL A 67 8.18 -4.79 -8.98
N LEU A 68 7.69 -5.66 -8.09
CA LEU A 68 8.47 -6.27 -7.02
C LEU A 68 9.67 -7.08 -7.53
N LYS A 69 9.54 -7.78 -8.66
CA LYS A 69 10.65 -8.52 -9.28
C LYS A 69 11.81 -7.63 -9.73
N LYS A 70 11.59 -6.33 -9.88
CA LYS A 70 12.65 -5.35 -10.19
C LYS A 70 13.32 -4.78 -8.94
N CYS A 71 12.76 -5.03 -7.76
CA CYS A 71 13.33 -4.58 -6.50
C CYS A 71 14.48 -5.50 -6.07
N SER A 72 15.44 -4.95 -5.33
CA SER A 72 16.63 -5.66 -4.87
C SER A 72 16.43 -6.54 -3.65
N PHE A 73 15.26 -6.52 -3.02
CA PHE A 73 14.97 -7.32 -1.85
C PHE A 73 14.25 -8.63 -2.20
N LYS A 74 14.41 -9.62 -1.33
CA LYS A 74 13.85 -10.94 -1.52
C LYS A 74 12.34 -10.92 -1.28
N THR A 75 11.58 -11.25 -2.30
CA THR A 75 10.12 -11.36 -2.23
C THR A 75 9.69 -12.82 -2.19
N TYR A 76 8.55 -13.09 -1.56
CA TYR A 76 7.89 -14.39 -1.64
C TYR A 76 6.79 -14.32 -2.71
N ASP A 77 6.59 -15.42 -3.42
CA ASP A 77 5.49 -15.51 -4.38
C ASP A 77 4.15 -15.49 -3.62
N ILE A 78 3.26 -14.60 -4.04
CA ILE A 78 1.92 -14.47 -3.49
C ILE A 78 0.93 -14.99 -4.53
N GLU A 79 0.09 -15.93 -4.13
CA GLU A 79 -0.99 -16.45 -4.95
C GLU A 79 -2.25 -15.57 -4.75
N PRO A 80 -2.69 -14.83 -5.78
CA PRO A 80 -3.97 -14.13 -5.69
C PRO A 80 -5.10 -15.15 -5.68
N ILE A 81 -6.17 -14.87 -4.93
CA ILE A 81 -7.44 -15.57 -5.15
C ILE A 81 -7.96 -15.17 -6.52
N ILE A 82 -8.61 -16.12 -7.20
CA ILE A 82 -9.18 -15.92 -8.54
C ILE A 82 -10.37 -14.95 -8.43
N ARG A 83 -10.06 -13.67 -8.31
CA ARG A 83 -10.98 -12.55 -8.42
C ARG A 83 -10.45 -11.63 -9.50
N HIS A 84 -11.15 -11.53 -10.61
CA HIS A 84 -10.79 -10.67 -11.72
C HIS A 84 -11.37 -9.28 -11.58
N GLY A 85 -10.64 -8.29 -12.06
CA GLY A 85 -11.02 -6.89 -12.09
C GLY A 85 -10.52 -6.19 -13.35
N LYS A 86 -10.44 -4.89 -13.30
CA LYS A 86 -9.85 -4.11 -14.40
C LYS A 86 -8.33 -4.26 -14.43
N GLU A 87 -7.78 -4.19 -15.64
CA GLU A 87 -6.32 -4.07 -15.82
C GLU A 87 -5.81 -2.79 -15.17
N VAL A 88 -4.55 -2.83 -14.71
CA VAL A 88 -3.89 -1.62 -14.22
C VAL A 88 -3.50 -0.75 -15.40
N GLU A 89 -4.02 0.46 -15.42
CA GLU A 89 -3.76 1.44 -16.47
C GLU A 89 -2.59 2.34 -16.11
N ILE A 90 -1.71 2.60 -17.06
CA ILE A 90 -0.62 3.57 -16.94
C ILE A 90 -0.92 4.73 -17.88
N VAL A 91 -1.15 5.91 -17.32
CA VAL A 91 -1.44 7.13 -18.09
C VAL A 91 -0.20 8.02 -18.10
N GLN A 92 0.33 8.26 -19.29
CA GLN A 92 1.45 9.17 -19.47
C GLN A 92 0.95 10.58 -19.74
N CYS A 93 1.42 11.55 -18.96
CA CYS A 93 1.05 12.94 -19.05
C CYS A 93 2.26 13.80 -19.45
N GLU A 94 2.09 14.72 -20.35
CA GLU A 94 3.16 15.62 -20.82
C GLU A 94 3.50 16.72 -19.80
N ASN A 95 2.54 17.07 -18.95
CA ASN A 95 2.71 18.12 -17.93
C ASN A 95 1.67 17.99 -16.81
N GLU A 96 1.90 18.74 -15.73
CA GLU A 96 1.04 18.72 -14.53
C GLU A 96 -0.42 19.11 -14.84
N ASN A 97 -0.66 20.06 -15.71
CA ASN A 97 -2.03 20.45 -16.07
C ASN A 97 -2.79 19.31 -16.77
N GLN A 98 -2.12 18.55 -17.61
CA GLN A 98 -2.70 17.36 -18.20
C GLN A 98 -2.96 16.29 -17.14
N MET A 99 -2.00 16.03 -16.28
CA MET A 99 -2.14 15.07 -15.16
C MET A 99 -3.35 15.39 -14.28
N VAL A 100 -3.56 16.67 -13.95
CA VAL A 100 -4.76 17.12 -13.21
C VAL A 100 -6.05 16.80 -13.98
N ARG A 101 -6.12 17.16 -15.27
CA ARG A 101 -7.33 16.92 -16.09
C ARG A 101 -7.64 15.42 -16.20
N ASP A 102 -6.62 14.61 -16.47
CA ASP A 102 -6.77 13.17 -16.64
C ASP A 102 -7.18 12.52 -15.33
N THR A 103 -6.55 12.90 -14.21
CA THR A 103 -6.94 12.42 -12.87
C THR A 103 -8.39 12.76 -12.54
N VAL A 104 -8.83 14.00 -12.80
CA VAL A 104 -10.22 14.42 -12.59
C VAL A 104 -11.18 13.61 -13.46
N SER A 105 -10.82 13.37 -14.72
CA SER A 105 -11.62 12.57 -15.65
C SER A 105 -11.77 11.14 -15.18
N ILE A 106 -10.66 10.52 -14.76
CA ILE A 106 -10.63 9.14 -14.24
C ILE A 106 -11.46 9.04 -12.96
N ILE A 107 -11.29 9.95 -11.99
CA ILE A 107 -12.09 9.97 -10.76
C ILE A 107 -13.59 10.02 -11.09
N LYS A 108 -14.01 10.91 -11.97
CA LYS A 108 -15.42 11.02 -12.35
C LYS A 108 -15.96 9.78 -13.07
N SER A 109 -15.12 9.10 -13.86
CA SER A 109 -15.48 7.83 -14.49
C SER A 109 -15.70 6.74 -13.46
N ILE A 110 -14.76 6.60 -12.53
CA ILE A 110 -14.80 5.61 -11.44
C ILE A 110 -16.04 5.82 -10.56
N GLN A 111 -16.35 7.07 -10.20
CA GLN A 111 -17.55 7.40 -9.43
C GLN A 111 -18.86 7.04 -10.17
N LYS A 112 -18.91 7.24 -11.50
CA LYS A 112 -20.07 6.83 -12.32
C LYS A 112 -20.26 5.33 -12.39
N GLU A 113 -19.20 4.56 -12.20
CA GLU A 113 -19.24 3.09 -12.15
C GLU A 113 -19.69 2.55 -10.78
N GLY A 114 -19.91 3.45 -9.80
CA GLY A 114 -20.40 3.11 -8.46
C GLY A 114 -19.32 2.75 -7.45
N TYR A 115 -18.07 3.12 -7.71
CA TYR A 115 -17.02 3.00 -6.69
C TYR A 115 -17.12 4.16 -5.70
N ASP A 116 -17.20 3.84 -4.41
CA ASP A 116 -17.46 4.81 -3.35
C ASP A 116 -16.20 5.36 -2.70
N THR A 117 -15.16 4.54 -2.55
CA THR A 117 -13.91 4.93 -1.91
C THR A 117 -12.77 5.02 -2.92
N ILE A 118 -12.27 6.23 -3.18
CA ILE A 118 -11.22 6.48 -4.17
C ILE A 118 -10.03 7.16 -3.49
N ALA A 119 -8.85 6.57 -3.60
CA ALA A 119 -7.62 7.17 -3.10
C ALA A 119 -6.72 7.67 -4.22
N VAL A 120 -6.27 8.93 -4.12
CA VAL A 120 -5.12 9.44 -4.88
C VAL A 120 -3.92 9.41 -3.96
N ILE A 121 -2.97 8.54 -4.25
CA ILE A 121 -1.80 8.30 -3.39
C ILE A 121 -0.61 9.07 -3.93
N CYS A 122 -0.03 9.90 -3.08
CA CYS A 122 1.16 10.70 -3.34
C CYS A 122 2.36 10.15 -2.58
N ARG A 123 3.55 10.46 -3.03
CA ARG A 123 4.79 9.99 -2.44
C ARG A 123 5.09 10.64 -1.09
N THR A 124 4.86 11.95 -0.98
CA THR A 124 5.17 12.76 0.21
C THR A 124 3.97 13.56 0.71
N VAL A 125 4.06 14.04 1.95
CA VAL A 125 3.05 14.95 2.53
C VAL A 125 2.98 16.28 1.76
N GLU A 126 4.13 16.79 1.31
CA GLU A 126 4.20 18.04 0.56
C GLU A 126 3.49 17.90 -0.79
N GLU A 127 3.78 16.82 -1.53
CA GLU A 127 3.10 16.51 -2.77
C GLU A 127 1.60 16.31 -2.57
N THR A 128 1.20 15.64 -1.49
CA THR A 128 -0.22 15.46 -1.12
C THR A 128 -0.93 16.81 -1.00
N ARG A 129 -0.36 17.76 -0.26
CA ARG A 129 -0.95 19.11 -0.10
C ARG A 129 -1.07 19.85 -1.44
N LYS A 130 -0.04 19.72 -2.29
CA LYS A 130 -0.05 20.31 -3.64
C LYS A 130 -1.16 19.70 -4.48
N VAL A 131 -1.27 18.37 -4.53
CA VAL A 131 -2.28 17.65 -5.31
C VAL A 131 -3.70 17.94 -4.78
N GLN A 132 -3.89 17.99 -3.47
CA GLN A 132 -5.16 18.43 -2.86
C GLN A 132 -5.56 19.82 -3.38
N SER A 133 -4.64 20.77 -3.39
CA SER A 133 -4.92 22.13 -3.87
C SER A 133 -5.27 22.16 -5.37
N LEU A 134 -4.61 21.33 -6.17
CA LEU A 134 -4.86 21.23 -7.62
C LEU A 134 -6.21 20.56 -7.95
N LEU A 135 -6.60 19.55 -7.20
CA LEU A 135 -7.85 18.81 -7.45
C LEU A 135 -9.08 19.44 -6.80
N LYS A 136 -8.92 20.20 -5.71
CA LYS A 136 -10.02 20.82 -4.95
C LYS A 136 -11.05 21.59 -5.79
N PRO A 137 -10.69 22.32 -6.86
CA PRO A 137 -11.67 23.04 -7.68
C PRO A 137 -12.59 22.11 -8.50
N TYR A 138 -12.22 20.84 -8.68
CA TYR A 138 -12.87 19.94 -9.65
C TYR A 138 -13.53 18.73 -9.01
N VAL A 139 -13.09 18.35 -7.80
CA VAL A 139 -13.50 17.13 -7.10
C VAL A 139 -13.79 17.46 -5.64
N ALA A 140 -14.94 17.04 -5.14
CA ALA A 140 -15.20 17.05 -3.72
C ALA A 140 -14.30 16.00 -3.04
N MET A 141 -13.52 16.44 -2.07
CA MET A 141 -12.56 15.57 -1.38
C MET A 141 -12.87 15.54 0.11
N GLU A 142 -12.77 14.36 0.68
CA GLU A 142 -12.69 14.18 2.11
C GLU A 142 -11.29 14.56 2.59
N LEU A 143 -11.20 15.55 3.46
CA LEU A 143 -9.93 15.91 4.11
C LEU A 143 -9.88 15.21 5.46
N PRO A 144 -8.82 14.48 5.76
CA PRO A 144 -8.65 13.93 7.09
C PRO A 144 -8.45 15.10 8.08
N GLU A 145 -9.51 15.45 8.81
CA GLU A 145 -9.46 16.52 9.81
C GLU A 145 -8.80 16.08 11.13
N GLN A 146 -8.48 14.78 11.29
CA GLN A 146 -8.09 14.21 12.58
C GLN A 146 -6.82 13.37 12.46
N THR A 147 -6.19 13.09 13.61
CA THR A 147 -5.02 12.21 13.72
C THR A 147 -5.32 10.79 13.26
N MET A 148 -4.30 10.06 12.79
CA MET A 148 -4.41 8.70 12.21
C MET A 148 -5.24 7.70 13.05
N GLU A 149 -5.38 7.91 14.34
CA GLU A 149 -6.10 7.02 15.26
C GLU A 149 -7.63 7.17 15.19
N GLU A 150 -8.13 8.25 14.59
CA GLU A 150 -9.57 8.58 14.55
C GLU A 150 -10.14 8.63 13.11
N MET A 151 -9.36 8.22 12.09
CA MET A 151 -9.84 8.21 10.70
C MET A 151 -10.95 7.17 10.52
N THR A 152 -12.17 7.62 10.59
CA THR A 152 -13.33 6.86 10.09
C THR A 152 -13.36 6.98 8.57
N PHE A 153 -13.26 5.84 7.88
CA PHE A 153 -13.39 5.77 6.43
C PHE A 153 -14.81 6.11 6.02
N THR A 154 -15.00 7.28 5.46
CA THR A 154 -16.22 7.68 4.76
C THR A 154 -16.04 7.46 3.26
N SER A 155 -17.16 7.31 2.55
CA SER A 155 -17.17 7.30 1.08
C SER A 155 -16.63 8.63 0.54
N GLY A 156 -15.95 8.60 -0.60
CA GLY A 156 -15.49 9.82 -1.25
C GLY A 156 -14.08 9.70 -1.84
N VAL A 157 -13.54 10.83 -2.26
CA VAL A 157 -12.18 10.92 -2.82
C VAL A 157 -11.23 11.44 -1.76
N MET A 158 -10.18 10.71 -1.50
CA MET A 158 -9.11 11.09 -0.58
C MET A 158 -7.79 11.25 -1.32
N VAL A 159 -7.00 12.24 -0.92
CA VAL A 159 -5.62 12.42 -1.40
C VAL A 159 -4.69 12.23 -0.21
N LEU A 160 -3.88 11.18 -0.24
CA LEU A 160 -3.12 10.70 0.90
C LEU A 160 -1.63 10.47 0.55
N PRO A 161 -0.71 10.71 1.48
CA PRO A 161 0.66 10.28 1.30
C PRO A 161 0.78 8.77 1.56
N ILE A 162 1.67 8.10 0.85
CA ILE A 162 1.78 6.63 0.87
C ILE A 162 1.94 6.03 2.28
N HIS A 163 2.64 6.70 3.18
CA HIS A 163 2.84 6.18 4.54
C HIS A 163 1.55 6.12 5.38
N MET A 164 0.53 6.90 5.01
CA MET A 164 -0.78 6.89 5.67
C MET A 164 -1.74 5.83 5.10
N THR A 165 -1.39 5.18 3.99
CA THR A 165 -2.28 4.20 3.35
C THR A 165 -2.07 2.78 3.84
N LYS A 166 -1.08 2.55 4.70
CA LYS A 166 -0.78 1.22 5.22
C LYS A 166 -1.96 0.64 6.02
N GLY A 167 -2.43 -0.52 5.60
CA GLY A 167 -3.58 -1.20 6.25
C GLY A 167 -4.94 -0.72 5.78
N LEU A 168 -5.00 0.28 4.91
CA LEU A 168 -6.25 0.79 4.34
C LEU A 168 -6.63 0.03 3.07
N GLU A 169 -7.93 0.06 2.75
CA GLU A 169 -8.50 -0.53 1.54
C GLU A 169 -9.40 0.48 0.84
N PHE A 170 -9.32 0.53 -0.48
CA PHE A 170 -10.09 1.44 -1.33
C PHE A 170 -10.67 0.67 -2.50
N ASP A 171 -11.81 1.09 -3.00
CA ASP A 171 -12.41 0.53 -4.21
C ASP A 171 -11.56 0.83 -5.45
N ALA A 172 -10.97 2.02 -5.49
CA ALA A 172 -10.07 2.43 -6.56
C ALA A 172 -8.89 3.25 -6.05
N VAL A 173 -7.74 3.06 -6.66
CA VAL A 173 -6.49 3.73 -6.29
C VAL A 173 -5.85 4.34 -7.53
N LEU A 174 -5.48 5.62 -7.45
CA LEU A 174 -4.65 6.31 -8.42
C LEU A 174 -3.30 6.64 -7.77
N LEU A 175 -2.21 6.23 -8.37
CA LEU A 175 -0.86 6.63 -7.97
C LEU A 175 -0.48 7.89 -8.72
N TRP A 176 -0.26 8.96 -7.98
CA TRP A 176 0.16 10.22 -8.55
C TRP A 176 1.68 10.24 -8.71
N ASN A 177 2.17 10.37 -9.95
CA ASN A 177 3.59 10.46 -10.28
C ASN A 177 4.47 9.45 -9.50
N PRO A 178 4.34 8.15 -9.77
CA PRO A 178 4.97 7.09 -8.97
C PRO A 178 6.49 6.90 -9.22
N ASP A 179 7.18 7.83 -9.91
CA ASP A 179 8.62 7.78 -10.23
C ASP A 179 9.54 7.82 -9.00
#